data_16dec298c9923fd0e15b6f31c63ad20d
#
_entry.id   16dec298c9923fd0e15b6f31c63ad20d
#
_cell.length_a   1.000
_cell.length_b   1.000
_cell.length_c   1.000
_cell.angle_alpha   90.00
_cell.angle_beta   90.00
_cell.angle_gamma   90.00
#
_symmetry.space_group_name_H-M   'P 1'
#
loop_
_entity.id
_entity.type
_entity.pdbx_description
1 polymer ?
#
loop_
_entity_poly.entity_id
_entity_poly.type
_entity_poly.pdbx_seq_one_letter_code
_entity_poly.pdbx_strand_id
1 'polypeptide(L)'
;MSQKTKAVVFGIDDVLYDATYQTTNARLAAVRAMIEAGLPVDLETGYRTLEVIVKELGPDDTRHFDKLMERLGLKWTPRVVAAGVVAYRETNPIYLKLYPDTMPTILKLRDMGYKLGCASEGRSVKQWQKLVSLGLQHCFHAVVISEDLGSEKLNKSVMEETIKRLGVAGHETIFVGTRPNAEITMAAELGALTVRLLKGESKTEKAISAQIYREIHKLSELFDLIEQR
;
A
#
# COMPACT_ATOMS: atom_id res chain seq x y z
N MET A 1 -19.47 -6.99 28.49
CA MET A 1 -19.83 -5.71 27.84
C MET A 1 -19.19 -5.69 26.48
N SER A 2 -19.96 -5.56 25.39
CA SER A 2 -19.40 -5.41 24.04
C SER A 2 -18.56 -4.13 24.02
N GLN A 3 -17.27 -4.27 23.78
CA GLN A 3 -16.36 -3.11 23.71
C GLN A 3 -16.65 -2.36 22.39
N LYS A 4 -17.13 -1.12 22.51
CA LYS A 4 -17.53 -0.32 21.36
C LYS A 4 -16.30 0.15 20.59
N THR A 5 -16.22 -0.20 19.30
CA THR A 5 -15.19 0.34 18.39
C THR A 5 -15.31 1.87 18.29
N LYS A 6 -14.19 2.57 18.34
CA LYS A 6 -14.09 4.03 18.27
C LYS A 6 -13.25 4.53 17.10
N ALA A 7 -12.40 3.68 16.55
CA ALA A 7 -11.48 4.05 15.47
C ALA A 7 -11.36 2.98 14.40
N VAL A 8 -11.06 3.41 13.18
CA VAL A 8 -10.68 2.55 12.06
C VAL A 8 -9.33 3.02 11.52
N VAL A 9 -8.37 2.12 11.46
CA VAL A 9 -7.03 2.38 10.92
C VAL A 9 -6.86 1.59 9.63
N PHE A 10 -6.37 2.25 8.59
CA PHE A 10 -6.18 1.69 7.26
C PHE A 10 -4.70 1.63 6.90
N GLY A 11 -4.29 0.59 6.18
CA GLY A 11 -3.14 0.66 5.30
C GLY A 11 -3.40 1.65 4.15
N ILE A 12 -2.38 1.98 3.36
CA ILE A 12 -2.54 2.86 2.18
C ILE A 12 -2.55 2.02 0.91
N ASP A 13 -1.45 1.35 0.62
CA ASP A 13 -1.24 0.58 -0.61
C ASP A 13 -2.11 -0.69 -0.61
N ASP A 14 -2.79 -0.95 -1.70
CA ASP A 14 -3.77 -2.03 -1.89
C ASP A 14 -4.97 -2.04 -0.91
N VAL A 15 -5.06 -1.03 -0.03
CA VAL A 15 -6.20 -0.82 0.88
C VAL A 15 -7.11 0.31 0.41
N LEU A 16 -6.55 1.48 0.15
CA LEU A 16 -7.32 2.66 -0.29
C LEU A 16 -7.41 2.76 -1.81
N TYR A 17 -6.46 2.19 -2.52
CA TYR A 17 -6.34 2.16 -3.97
C TYR A 17 -5.56 0.94 -4.42
N ASP A 18 -5.58 0.62 -5.72
CA ASP A 18 -4.89 -0.54 -6.28
C ASP A 18 -3.42 -0.22 -6.62
N ALA A 19 -2.55 -0.32 -5.60
CA ALA A 19 -1.12 -0.07 -5.73
C ALA A 19 -0.44 -1.12 -6.63
N THR A 20 -0.86 -2.37 -6.52
CA THR A 20 -0.39 -3.47 -7.35
C THR A 20 -0.67 -3.20 -8.82
N TYR A 21 -1.90 -2.84 -9.17
CA TYR A 21 -2.27 -2.52 -10.54
C TYR A 21 -1.55 -1.28 -11.07
N GLN A 22 -1.43 -0.23 -10.25
CA GLN A 22 -0.71 1.00 -10.59
C GLN A 22 0.75 0.71 -10.95
N THR A 23 1.48 0.03 -10.06
CA THR A 23 2.91 -0.23 -10.25
C THR A 23 3.18 -1.20 -11.39
N THR A 24 2.33 -2.22 -11.55
CA THR A 24 2.40 -3.17 -12.68
C THR A 24 2.32 -2.45 -14.01
N ASN A 25 1.31 -1.58 -14.20
CA ASN A 25 1.14 -0.86 -15.47
C ASN A 25 2.28 0.14 -15.72
N ALA A 26 2.74 0.84 -14.70
CA ALA A 26 3.87 1.76 -14.84
C ALA A 26 5.17 1.04 -15.20
N ARG A 27 5.46 -0.13 -14.62
CA ARG A 27 6.63 -0.95 -14.94
C ARG A 27 6.55 -1.55 -16.34
N LEU A 28 5.37 -2.04 -16.74
CA LEU A 28 5.15 -2.53 -18.10
C LEU A 28 5.36 -1.43 -19.15
N ALA A 29 4.84 -0.23 -18.92
CA ALA A 29 5.06 0.91 -19.79
C ALA A 29 6.54 1.28 -19.89
N ALA A 30 7.24 1.28 -18.76
CA ALA A 30 8.67 1.55 -18.72
C ALA A 30 9.49 0.55 -19.55
N VAL A 31 9.24 -0.74 -19.37
CA VAL A 31 9.95 -1.79 -20.13
C VAL A 31 9.66 -1.68 -21.63
N ARG A 32 8.41 -1.40 -22.03
CA ARG A 32 8.06 -1.17 -23.45
C ARG A 32 8.85 0.00 -24.03
N ALA A 33 8.88 1.13 -23.33
CA ALA A 33 9.64 2.29 -23.79
C ALA A 33 11.16 2.02 -23.87
N MET A 34 11.70 1.23 -22.95
CA MET A 34 13.10 0.79 -23.01
C MET A 34 13.36 -0.10 -24.24
N ILE A 35 12.45 -1.01 -24.58
CA ILE A 35 12.54 -1.86 -25.78
C ILE A 35 12.50 -1.01 -27.04
N GLU A 36 11.56 -0.08 -27.14
CA GLU A 36 11.47 0.86 -28.26
C GLU A 36 12.74 1.75 -28.39
N ALA A 37 13.37 2.06 -27.25
CA ALA A 37 14.64 2.79 -27.21
C ALA A 37 15.87 1.91 -27.50
N GLY A 38 15.69 0.58 -27.70
CA GLY A 38 16.75 -0.34 -28.09
C GLY A 38 17.21 -1.33 -27.04
N LEU A 39 16.42 -1.60 -25.99
CA LEU A 39 16.65 -2.72 -25.09
C LEU A 39 16.39 -4.04 -25.86
N PRO A 40 17.38 -4.92 -26.07
CA PRO A 40 17.26 -6.08 -26.98
C PRO A 40 16.68 -7.32 -26.25
N VAL A 41 15.52 -7.19 -25.64
CA VAL A 41 14.78 -8.29 -25.00
C VAL A 41 13.28 -8.18 -25.31
N ASP A 42 12.54 -9.25 -25.15
CA ASP A 42 11.07 -9.21 -25.16
C ASP A 42 10.48 -8.61 -23.89
N LEU A 43 9.22 -8.21 -23.94
CA LEU A 43 8.53 -7.56 -22.84
C LEU A 43 8.45 -8.45 -21.59
N GLU A 44 8.22 -9.75 -21.77
CA GLU A 44 8.05 -10.69 -20.65
C GLU A 44 9.37 -10.86 -19.89
N THR A 45 10.46 -11.06 -20.61
CA THR A 45 11.81 -11.18 -20.02
C THR A 45 12.21 -9.89 -19.31
N GLY A 46 12.03 -8.73 -19.95
CA GLY A 46 12.35 -7.44 -19.36
C GLY A 46 11.53 -7.16 -18.10
N TYR A 47 10.23 -7.40 -18.14
CA TYR A 47 9.34 -7.17 -17.01
C TYR A 47 9.63 -8.11 -15.84
N ARG A 48 9.78 -9.43 -16.07
CA ARG A 48 10.11 -10.40 -15.04
C ARG A 48 11.44 -10.07 -14.34
N THR A 49 12.44 -9.70 -15.13
CA THR A 49 13.75 -9.31 -14.58
C THR A 49 13.63 -8.05 -13.72
N LEU A 50 12.85 -7.07 -14.17
CA LEU A 50 12.58 -5.85 -13.40
C LEU A 50 11.86 -6.17 -12.07
N GLU A 51 10.86 -7.06 -12.06
CA GLU A 51 10.15 -7.46 -10.84
C GLU A 51 11.09 -8.10 -9.81
N VAL A 52 12.03 -8.93 -10.24
CA VAL A 52 13.06 -9.52 -9.36
C VAL A 52 13.92 -8.41 -8.75
N ILE A 53 14.38 -7.45 -9.57
CA ILE A 53 15.20 -6.33 -9.11
C ILE A 53 14.45 -5.47 -8.08
N VAL A 54 13.18 -5.18 -8.35
CA VAL A 54 12.35 -4.40 -7.41
C VAL A 54 12.17 -5.12 -6.07
N LYS A 55 12.00 -6.44 -6.08
CA LYS A 55 11.92 -7.23 -4.83
C LYS A 55 13.23 -7.23 -4.04
N GLU A 56 14.37 -7.23 -4.73
CA GLU A 56 15.69 -7.22 -4.10
C GLU A 56 16.06 -5.85 -3.52
N LEU A 57 15.81 -4.78 -4.27
CA LEU A 57 16.24 -3.41 -3.91
C LEU A 57 15.19 -2.64 -3.10
N GLY A 58 13.95 -3.14 -3.10
CA GLY A 58 12.81 -2.41 -2.55
C GLY A 58 12.20 -1.42 -3.57
N PRO A 59 10.92 -1.04 -3.36
CA PRO A 59 10.19 -0.21 -4.33
C PRO A 59 10.67 1.25 -4.38
N ASP A 60 11.48 1.67 -3.43
CA ASP A 60 11.95 3.05 -3.31
C ASP A 60 13.34 3.30 -3.91
N ASP A 61 14.05 2.26 -4.38
CA ASP A 61 15.33 2.44 -5.07
C ASP A 61 15.11 3.15 -6.42
N THR A 62 16.01 4.05 -6.76
CA THR A 62 15.93 4.85 -8.00
C THR A 62 16.65 4.23 -9.18
N ARG A 63 17.34 3.10 -8.97
CA ARG A 63 18.25 2.48 -9.95
C ARG A 63 17.68 1.23 -10.60
N HIS A 64 16.38 0.97 -10.50
CA HIS A 64 15.79 -0.25 -11.04
C HIS A 64 16.09 -0.48 -12.52
N PHE A 65 16.02 0.57 -13.35
CA PHE A 65 16.27 0.46 -14.79
C PHE A 65 17.75 0.35 -15.13
N ASP A 66 18.62 0.98 -14.35
CA ASP A 66 20.08 0.78 -14.46
C ASP A 66 20.44 -0.68 -14.15
N LYS A 67 19.88 -1.21 -13.07
CA LYS A 67 20.07 -2.60 -12.65
C LYS A 67 19.45 -3.60 -13.62
N LEU A 68 18.38 -3.21 -14.32
CA LEU A 68 17.82 -4.04 -15.39
C LEU A 68 18.84 -4.24 -16.53
N MET A 69 19.49 -3.17 -17.00
CA MET A 69 20.53 -3.25 -18.01
C MET A 69 21.70 -4.15 -17.53
N GLU A 70 22.16 -3.92 -16.30
CA GLU A 70 23.25 -4.70 -15.68
C GLU A 70 22.91 -6.20 -15.56
N ARG A 71 21.71 -6.52 -15.06
CA ARG A 71 21.24 -7.89 -14.86
C ARG A 71 21.11 -8.67 -16.19
N LEU A 72 20.77 -7.97 -17.27
CA LEU A 72 20.70 -8.52 -18.61
C LEU A 72 22.06 -8.64 -19.29
N GLY A 73 23.16 -8.26 -18.63
CA GLY A 73 24.51 -8.28 -19.19
C GLY A 73 24.73 -7.27 -20.32
N LEU A 74 23.93 -6.20 -20.37
CA LEU A 74 23.95 -5.22 -21.44
C LEU A 74 24.79 -4.00 -21.06
N LYS A 75 25.41 -3.38 -22.07
CA LYS A 75 26.09 -2.11 -21.88
C LYS A 75 25.08 -1.05 -21.47
N TRP A 76 25.36 -0.35 -20.36
CA TRP A 76 24.54 0.75 -19.89
C TRP A 76 24.37 1.84 -20.97
N THR A 77 23.15 2.20 -21.26
CA THR A 77 22.79 3.14 -22.32
C THR A 77 21.82 4.19 -21.77
N PRO A 78 22.25 5.45 -21.59
CA PRO A 78 21.44 6.51 -20.97
C PRO A 78 20.08 6.70 -21.65
N ARG A 79 20.03 6.61 -22.98
CA ARG A 79 18.80 6.76 -23.76
C ARG A 79 17.75 5.71 -23.38
N VAL A 80 18.17 4.44 -23.21
CA VAL A 80 17.28 3.33 -22.87
C VAL A 80 16.76 3.49 -21.44
N VAL A 81 17.65 3.81 -20.50
CA VAL A 81 17.25 4.05 -19.09
C VAL A 81 16.31 5.25 -18.98
N ALA A 82 16.64 6.36 -19.67
CA ALA A 82 15.81 7.56 -19.66
C ALA A 82 14.39 7.30 -20.21
N ALA A 83 14.26 6.51 -21.28
CA ALA A 83 12.96 6.12 -21.82
C ALA A 83 12.11 5.38 -20.79
N GLY A 84 12.70 4.43 -20.05
CA GLY A 84 12.01 3.74 -18.94
C GLY A 84 11.59 4.67 -17.82
N VAL A 85 12.48 5.58 -17.39
CA VAL A 85 12.19 6.57 -16.33
C VAL A 85 11.04 7.48 -16.72
N VAL A 86 11.06 8.02 -17.95
CA VAL A 86 10.00 8.91 -18.45
C VAL A 86 8.66 8.18 -18.50
N ALA A 87 8.61 7.02 -19.16
CA ALA A 87 7.38 6.24 -19.29
C ALA A 87 6.81 5.81 -17.95
N TYR A 88 7.65 5.43 -16.97
CA TYR A 88 7.21 5.12 -15.61
C TYR A 88 6.57 6.33 -14.94
N ARG A 89 7.23 7.50 -15.00
CA ARG A 89 6.76 8.73 -14.35
C ARG A 89 5.46 9.24 -14.94
N GLU A 90 5.27 9.11 -16.24
CA GLU A 90 4.05 9.54 -16.91
C GLU A 90 2.89 8.56 -16.68
N THR A 91 3.17 7.26 -16.64
CA THR A 91 2.14 6.23 -16.47
C THR A 91 1.68 6.08 -15.03
N ASN A 92 2.58 6.18 -14.06
CA ASN A 92 2.29 5.93 -12.65
C ASN A 92 1.11 6.75 -12.12
N PRO A 93 1.01 8.08 -12.34
CA PRO A 93 -0.12 8.89 -11.87
C PRO A 93 -1.46 8.53 -12.54
N ILE A 94 -1.44 8.01 -13.77
CA ILE A 94 -2.67 7.67 -14.52
C ILE A 94 -3.46 6.58 -13.79
N TYR A 95 -2.75 5.64 -13.17
CA TYR A 95 -3.34 4.49 -12.46
C TYR A 95 -3.47 4.71 -10.94
N LEU A 96 -3.05 5.87 -10.43
CA LEU A 96 -3.25 6.23 -9.02
C LEU A 96 -4.70 6.68 -8.81
N LYS A 97 -5.59 5.74 -8.53
CA LYS A 97 -7.03 5.98 -8.38
C LYS A 97 -7.58 5.18 -7.22
N LEU A 98 -8.40 5.83 -6.38
CA LEU A 98 -9.11 5.17 -5.29
C LEU A 98 -9.95 3.98 -5.79
N TYR A 99 -10.11 2.97 -4.96
CA TYR A 99 -11.20 2.03 -5.16
C TYR A 99 -12.54 2.80 -5.12
N PRO A 100 -13.55 2.36 -5.89
CA PRO A 100 -14.82 3.11 -6.00
C PRO A 100 -15.53 3.35 -4.67
N ASP A 101 -15.34 2.47 -3.71
CA ASP A 101 -15.98 2.54 -2.39
C ASP A 101 -15.11 3.18 -1.30
N THR A 102 -13.85 3.54 -1.58
CA THR A 102 -12.95 4.11 -0.57
C THR A 102 -13.49 5.43 -0.01
N MET A 103 -13.73 6.42 -0.86
CA MET A 103 -14.18 7.74 -0.39
C MET A 103 -15.55 7.67 0.30
N PRO A 104 -16.57 7.00 -0.28
CA PRO A 104 -17.86 6.82 0.40
C PRO A 104 -17.73 6.15 1.77
N THR A 105 -16.87 5.13 1.90
CA THR A 105 -16.65 4.45 3.19
C THR A 105 -16.00 5.37 4.22
N ILE A 106 -14.95 6.11 3.83
CA ILE A 106 -14.27 7.07 4.70
C ILE A 106 -15.25 8.13 5.21
N LEU A 107 -16.04 8.73 4.33
CA LEU A 107 -16.99 9.78 4.69
C LEU A 107 -18.07 9.23 5.63
N LYS A 108 -18.67 8.08 5.32
CA LYS A 108 -19.68 7.46 6.17
C LYS A 108 -19.15 7.10 7.56
N LEU A 109 -17.93 6.58 7.66
CA LEU A 109 -17.29 6.30 8.96
C LEU A 109 -17.09 7.58 9.79
N ARG A 110 -16.70 8.69 9.15
CA ARG A 110 -16.58 9.99 9.82
C ARG A 110 -17.93 10.50 10.31
N ASP A 111 -18.97 10.41 9.48
CA ASP A 111 -20.32 10.82 9.85
C ASP A 111 -20.88 9.99 11.01
N MET A 112 -20.49 8.72 11.11
CA MET A 112 -20.79 7.84 12.25
C MET A 112 -19.96 8.17 13.52
N GLY A 113 -19.02 9.11 13.44
CA GLY A 113 -18.20 9.57 14.56
C GLY A 113 -16.94 8.73 14.83
N TYR A 114 -16.54 7.85 13.90
CA TYR A 114 -15.29 7.10 14.05
C TYR A 114 -14.06 8.00 13.82
N LYS A 115 -13.04 7.80 14.66
CA LYS A 115 -11.71 8.35 14.38
C LYS A 115 -11.03 7.52 13.29
N LEU A 116 -10.46 8.18 12.28
CA LEU A 116 -9.79 7.49 11.19
C LEU A 116 -8.29 7.71 11.23
N GLY A 117 -7.53 6.64 11.05
CA GLY A 117 -6.09 6.68 10.96
C GLY A 117 -5.54 5.97 9.73
N CYS A 118 -4.31 6.31 9.35
CA CYS A 118 -3.49 5.55 8.43
C CYS A 118 -2.21 5.11 9.10
N ALA A 119 -1.82 3.84 8.88
CA ALA A 119 -0.53 3.27 9.25
C ALA A 119 0.11 2.65 8.01
N SER A 120 1.27 3.14 7.58
CA SER A 120 1.91 2.70 6.34
C SER A 120 3.42 2.60 6.47
N GLU A 121 4.02 1.75 5.65
CA GLU A 121 5.47 1.69 5.49
C GLU A 121 5.96 2.57 4.35
N GLY A 122 7.26 2.89 4.36
CA GLY A 122 7.98 3.57 3.29
C GLY A 122 8.31 5.02 3.61
N ARG A 123 8.68 5.75 2.56
CA ARG A 123 9.11 7.16 2.68
C ARG A 123 7.91 8.08 2.89
N SER A 124 7.97 8.90 3.93
CA SER A 124 6.89 9.79 4.35
C SER A 124 6.40 10.69 3.23
N VAL A 125 7.34 11.35 2.52
CA VAL A 125 6.98 12.22 1.39
C VAL A 125 6.26 11.44 0.29
N LYS A 126 6.68 10.23 -0.04
CA LYS A 126 6.02 9.40 -1.07
C LYS A 126 4.60 8.99 -0.66
N GLN A 127 4.40 8.59 0.59
CA GLN A 127 3.09 8.21 1.10
C GLN A 127 2.14 9.43 1.15
N TRP A 128 2.64 10.58 1.59
CA TRP A 128 1.86 11.82 1.55
C TRP A 128 1.52 12.28 0.12
N GLN A 129 2.43 12.13 -0.84
CA GLN A 129 2.13 12.40 -2.26
C GLN A 129 0.93 11.58 -2.75
N LYS A 130 0.85 10.29 -2.37
CA LYS A 130 -0.31 9.45 -2.70
C LYS A 130 -1.59 10.00 -2.07
N LEU A 131 -1.59 10.27 -0.76
CA LEU A 131 -2.75 10.81 -0.06
C LEU A 131 -3.22 12.15 -0.64
N VAL A 132 -2.29 13.05 -0.97
CA VAL A 132 -2.60 14.34 -1.62
C VAL A 132 -3.20 14.12 -3.00
N SER A 133 -2.56 13.30 -3.84
CA SER A 133 -3.03 13.03 -5.21
C SER A 133 -4.39 12.32 -5.24
N LEU A 134 -4.69 11.52 -4.21
CA LEU A 134 -5.97 10.83 -4.05
C LEU A 134 -7.05 11.69 -3.37
N GLY A 135 -6.74 12.93 -2.96
CA GLY A 135 -7.66 13.82 -2.23
C GLY A 135 -7.95 13.40 -0.79
N LEU A 136 -7.09 12.58 -0.18
CA LEU A 136 -7.29 12.01 1.15
C LEU A 136 -6.54 12.73 2.27
N GLN A 137 -5.77 13.78 1.98
CA GLN A 137 -4.88 14.45 2.92
C GLN A 137 -5.57 15.03 4.17
N HIS A 138 -6.88 15.27 4.10
CA HIS A 138 -7.69 15.80 5.21
C HIS A 138 -8.71 14.79 5.76
N CYS A 139 -8.66 13.54 5.29
CA CYS A 139 -9.63 12.52 5.67
C CYS A 139 -9.32 11.84 7.00
N PHE A 140 -8.08 11.85 7.43
CA PHE A 140 -7.59 11.10 8.57
C PHE A 140 -7.25 12.01 9.76
N HIS A 141 -7.54 11.55 10.97
CA HIS A 141 -7.21 12.22 12.23
C HIS A 141 -5.74 11.96 12.61
N ALA A 142 -5.17 10.84 12.15
CA ALA A 142 -3.77 10.49 12.34
C ALA A 142 -3.25 9.77 11.09
N VAL A 143 -2.06 10.15 10.65
CA VAL A 143 -1.28 9.44 9.62
C VAL A 143 0.10 9.20 10.23
N VAL A 144 0.54 7.96 10.27
CA VAL A 144 1.86 7.57 10.75
C VAL A 144 2.52 6.67 9.70
N ILE A 145 3.70 7.07 9.28
CA ILE A 145 4.48 6.37 8.28
C ILE A 145 5.77 5.89 8.94
N SER A 146 6.27 4.73 8.55
CA SER A 146 7.42 4.11 9.23
C SER A 146 8.66 5.00 9.25
N GLU A 147 8.93 5.77 8.19
CA GLU A 147 10.05 6.73 8.16
C GLU A 147 9.92 7.82 9.24
N ASP A 148 8.70 8.23 9.63
CA ASP A 148 8.49 9.22 10.69
C ASP A 148 9.00 8.74 12.05
N LEU A 149 9.16 7.42 12.20
CA LEU A 149 9.68 6.77 13.42
C LEU A 149 11.09 6.19 13.22
N GLY A 150 11.78 6.57 12.14
CA GLY A 150 13.12 6.12 11.83
C GLY A 150 13.22 4.68 11.34
N SER A 151 12.14 4.10 10.81
CA SER A 151 12.10 2.74 10.28
C SER A 151 11.76 2.73 8.79
N GLU A 152 12.45 1.89 8.02
CA GLU A 152 12.14 1.70 6.60
C GLU A 152 10.89 0.82 6.39
N LYS A 153 10.59 -0.07 7.36
CA LYS A 153 9.50 -1.04 7.27
C LYS A 153 8.44 -0.78 8.32
N LEU A 154 7.21 -1.16 7.97
CA LEU A 154 6.12 -1.20 8.95
C LEU A 154 6.50 -2.11 10.11
N ASN A 155 6.35 -1.60 11.31
CA ASN A 155 6.58 -2.32 12.54
C ASN A 155 5.50 -1.98 13.58
N LYS A 156 5.53 -2.66 14.70
CA LYS A 156 4.55 -2.49 15.78
C LYS A 156 4.46 -1.06 16.29
N SER A 157 5.58 -0.33 16.35
CA SER A 157 5.62 1.06 16.84
C SER A 157 4.79 2.01 15.96
N VAL A 158 4.68 1.75 14.64
CA VAL A 158 3.85 2.56 13.74
C VAL A 158 2.37 2.40 14.11
N MET A 159 1.93 1.18 14.40
CA MET A 159 0.56 0.92 14.85
C MET A 159 0.29 1.52 16.22
N GLU A 160 1.20 1.35 17.18
CA GLU A 160 1.11 1.91 18.52
C GLU A 160 1.01 3.44 18.48
N GLU A 161 1.86 4.10 17.71
CA GLU A 161 1.83 5.56 17.57
C GLU A 161 0.54 6.03 16.88
N THR A 162 0.03 5.28 15.90
CA THR A 162 -1.26 5.60 15.25
C THR A 162 -2.41 5.55 16.25
N ILE A 163 -2.52 4.47 17.01
CA ILE A 163 -3.55 4.28 18.06
C ILE A 163 -3.43 5.39 19.11
N LYS A 164 -2.22 5.70 19.55
CA LYS A 164 -1.94 6.77 20.52
C LYS A 164 -2.37 8.14 20.00
N ARG A 165 -2.04 8.50 18.76
CA ARG A 165 -2.48 9.78 18.16
C ARG A 165 -3.99 9.87 18.00
N LEU A 166 -4.67 8.75 17.79
CA LEU A 166 -6.12 8.68 17.77
C LEU A 166 -6.73 8.79 19.19
N GLY A 167 -5.95 8.59 20.24
CA GLY A 167 -6.41 8.61 21.63
C GLY A 167 -7.43 7.52 21.91
N VAL A 168 -7.18 6.31 21.46
CA VAL A 168 -7.99 5.10 21.64
C VAL A 168 -7.13 3.93 22.09
N ALA A 169 -7.74 2.87 22.61
CA ALA A 169 -7.04 1.62 22.89
C ALA A 169 -7.06 0.67 21.67
N GLY A 170 -6.14 -0.30 21.64
CA GLY A 170 -6.09 -1.30 20.58
C GLY A 170 -7.42 -2.01 20.37
N HIS A 171 -8.04 -2.50 21.45
CA HIS A 171 -9.33 -3.20 21.42
C HIS A 171 -10.54 -2.32 21.01
N GLU A 172 -10.37 -1.00 20.97
CA GLU A 172 -11.35 -0.04 20.46
C GLU A 172 -11.12 0.27 18.96
N THR A 173 -10.17 -0.41 18.33
CA THR A 173 -9.72 -0.14 16.95
C THR A 173 -10.04 -1.30 16.01
N ILE A 174 -10.56 -0.99 14.83
CA ILE A 174 -10.55 -1.90 13.67
C ILE A 174 -9.32 -1.54 12.84
N PHE A 175 -8.51 -2.53 12.48
CA PHE A 175 -7.42 -2.37 11.53
C PHE A 175 -7.77 -3.07 10.21
N VAL A 176 -7.61 -2.34 9.10
CA VAL A 176 -7.86 -2.83 7.73
C VAL A 176 -6.56 -2.88 6.96
N GLY A 177 -6.14 -4.06 6.57
CA GLY A 177 -4.92 -4.30 5.80
C GLY A 177 -5.07 -5.44 4.80
N THR A 178 -4.00 -5.73 4.06
CA THR A 178 -3.99 -6.78 3.03
C THR A 178 -3.05 -7.94 3.36
N ARG A 179 -1.93 -7.66 4.06
CA ARG A 179 -0.86 -8.65 4.32
C ARG A 179 -1.08 -9.36 5.65
N PRO A 180 -1.51 -10.65 5.62
CA PRO A 180 -1.88 -11.36 6.84
C PRO A 180 -0.68 -11.58 7.77
N ASN A 181 0.48 -11.91 7.22
CA ASN A 181 1.68 -12.25 8.00
C ASN A 181 2.56 -11.04 8.34
N ALA A 182 2.07 -9.83 8.13
CA ALA A 182 2.74 -8.58 8.48
C ALA A 182 1.79 -7.67 9.27
N GLU A 183 1.16 -6.70 8.62
CA GLU A 183 0.36 -5.65 9.26
C GLU A 183 -0.84 -6.17 10.06
N ILE A 184 -1.51 -7.23 9.57
CA ILE A 184 -2.65 -7.84 10.27
C ILE A 184 -2.18 -8.49 11.58
N THR A 185 -1.09 -9.26 11.55
CA THR A 185 -0.52 -9.86 12.76
C THR A 185 -0.12 -8.79 13.78
N MET A 186 0.58 -7.74 13.35
CA MET A 186 1.00 -6.65 14.24
C MET A 186 -0.19 -5.94 14.89
N ALA A 187 -1.26 -5.70 14.14
CA ALA A 187 -2.47 -5.06 14.66
C ALA A 187 -3.20 -5.97 15.68
N ALA A 188 -3.26 -7.28 15.42
CA ALA A 188 -3.84 -8.27 16.34
C ALA A 188 -3.07 -8.33 17.66
N GLU A 189 -1.74 -8.25 17.65
CA GLU A 189 -0.91 -8.21 18.86
C GLU A 189 -1.20 -6.99 19.76
N LEU A 190 -1.75 -5.91 19.18
CA LEU A 190 -2.19 -4.73 19.94
C LEU A 190 -3.65 -4.81 20.39
N GLY A 191 -4.30 -5.95 20.14
CA GLY A 191 -5.69 -6.19 20.48
C GLY A 191 -6.69 -5.57 19.52
N ALA A 192 -6.25 -5.07 18.36
CA ALA A 192 -7.15 -4.52 17.35
C ALA A 192 -7.99 -5.63 16.70
N LEU A 193 -9.21 -5.29 16.32
CA LEU A 193 -10.03 -6.13 15.47
C LEU A 193 -9.51 -6.06 14.05
N THR A 194 -9.01 -7.17 13.53
CA THR A 194 -8.33 -7.18 12.24
C THR A 194 -9.26 -7.58 11.10
N VAL A 195 -9.27 -6.77 10.08
CA VAL A 195 -10.01 -7.00 8.83
C VAL A 195 -9.03 -7.07 7.67
N ARG A 196 -9.05 -8.20 6.97
CA ARG A 196 -8.23 -8.40 5.79
C ARG A 196 -9.02 -8.06 4.54
N LEU A 197 -8.52 -7.08 3.78
CA LEU A 197 -9.03 -6.77 2.45
C LEU A 197 -8.32 -7.65 1.41
N LEU A 198 -9.08 -8.46 0.68
CA LEU A 198 -8.55 -9.40 -0.32
C LEU A 198 -8.24 -8.69 -1.65
N LYS A 199 -7.22 -7.82 -1.63
CA LYS A 199 -6.74 -7.01 -2.76
C LYS A 199 -5.23 -7.11 -2.92
N GLY A 200 -4.73 -6.59 -4.04
CA GLY A 200 -3.30 -6.51 -4.33
C GLY A 200 -2.61 -7.87 -4.47
N GLU A 201 -1.29 -7.85 -4.35
CA GLU A 201 -0.45 -9.05 -4.47
C GLU A 201 -0.73 -10.07 -3.36
N SER A 202 -1.05 -9.61 -2.16
CA SER A 202 -1.26 -10.47 -0.99
C SER A 202 -2.63 -11.14 -0.93
N LYS A 203 -3.53 -10.92 -1.91
CA LYS A 203 -4.89 -11.47 -1.88
C LYS A 203 -4.96 -13.00 -1.75
N THR A 204 -3.96 -13.71 -2.27
CA THR A 204 -3.86 -15.17 -2.22
C THR A 204 -2.87 -15.68 -1.17
N GLU A 205 -2.22 -14.79 -0.43
CA GLU A 205 -1.28 -15.15 0.62
C GLU A 205 -1.99 -15.89 1.76
N LYS A 206 -1.46 -17.03 2.15
CA LYS A 206 -2.01 -17.81 3.28
C LYS A 206 -1.59 -17.19 4.61
N ALA A 207 -2.56 -16.98 5.49
CA ALA A 207 -2.29 -16.61 6.87
C ALA A 207 -1.64 -17.81 7.59
N ILE A 208 -0.48 -17.59 8.21
CA ILE A 208 0.23 -18.63 8.97
C ILE A 208 -0.22 -18.58 10.44
N SER A 209 -0.24 -17.40 11.03
CA SER A 209 -0.57 -17.21 12.46
C SER A 209 -1.46 -15.98 12.69
N ALA A 210 -1.90 -15.32 11.62
CA ALA A 210 -2.66 -14.10 11.74
C ALA A 210 -4.05 -14.35 12.34
N GLN A 211 -4.39 -13.58 13.36
CA GLN A 211 -5.74 -13.52 13.88
C GLN A 211 -6.57 -12.58 13.00
N ILE A 212 -7.17 -13.14 11.97
CA ILE A 212 -8.05 -12.42 11.07
C ILE A 212 -9.47 -12.56 11.62
N TYR A 213 -10.08 -11.44 12.01
CA TYR A 213 -11.46 -11.45 12.46
C TYR A 213 -12.42 -11.61 11.28
N ARG A 214 -12.15 -10.91 10.16
CA ARG A 214 -12.97 -10.99 8.94
C ARG A 214 -12.14 -10.73 7.68
N GLU A 215 -12.46 -11.44 6.62
CA GLU A 215 -12.00 -11.13 5.28
C GLU A 215 -13.11 -10.42 4.50
N ILE A 216 -12.74 -9.39 3.74
CA ILE A 216 -13.65 -8.57 2.92
C ILE A 216 -13.07 -8.37 1.52
N HIS A 217 -13.92 -8.11 0.55
CA HIS A 217 -13.54 -7.79 -0.83
C HIS A 217 -13.66 -6.30 -1.15
N LYS A 218 -14.44 -5.56 -0.35
CA LYS A 218 -14.70 -4.12 -0.49
C LYS A 218 -14.68 -3.46 0.88
N LEU A 219 -14.21 -2.22 0.93
CA LEU A 219 -14.20 -1.45 2.19
C LEU A 219 -15.62 -1.20 2.74
N SER A 220 -16.61 -1.09 1.86
CA SER A 220 -18.01 -0.92 2.27
C SER A 220 -18.56 -2.08 3.11
N GLU A 221 -17.99 -3.27 3.04
CA GLU A 221 -18.36 -4.41 3.89
C GLU A 221 -18.01 -4.23 5.38
N LEU A 222 -17.23 -3.19 5.70
CA LEU A 222 -16.97 -2.79 7.10
C LEU A 222 -18.25 -2.42 7.85
N PHE A 223 -19.26 -1.91 7.15
CA PHE A 223 -20.52 -1.51 7.80
C PHE A 223 -21.28 -2.71 8.34
N ASP A 224 -21.31 -3.84 7.61
CA ASP A 224 -21.93 -5.07 8.08
C ASP A 224 -21.29 -5.58 9.38
N LEU A 225 -19.98 -5.38 9.52
CA LEU A 225 -19.22 -5.77 10.70
C LEU A 225 -19.48 -4.82 11.88
N ILE A 226 -19.65 -3.53 11.59
CA ILE A 226 -19.89 -2.50 12.62
C ILE A 226 -21.32 -2.60 13.16
N GLU A 227 -22.30 -2.86 12.29
CA GLU A 227 -23.72 -2.97 12.67
C GLU A 227 -24.04 -4.24 13.47
N GLN A 228 -23.21 -5.29 13.35
CA GLN A 228 -23.37 -6.55 14.10
C GLN A 228 -22.78 -6.48 15.53
N ARG A 229 -22.24 -5.35 15.98
CA ARG A 229 -21.57 -5.16 17.29
C ARG A 229 -22.28 -4.14 18.16
#